data_a9faf212903220fe650e431dbb427ceb
#
_entry.id   a9faf212903220fe650e431dbb427ceb
#
_cell.length_a   1.000
_cell.length_b   1.000
_cell.length_c   1.000
_cell.angle_alpha   90.00
_cell.angle_beta   90.00
_cell.angle_gamma   90.00
#
_symmetry.space_group_name_H-M   'P 1'
#
loop_
_entity.id
_entity.type
_entity.pdbx_description
1 polymer ?
#
loop_
_entity_poly.entity_id
_entity_poly.type
_entity_poly.pdbx_seq_one_letter_code
_entity_poly.pdbx_strand_id
1 'polypeptide(L)'
;MSKRKPYARPSFIRHESETEYPERARSIVKTLRQELGVLQFEVEPQYVTVVDSDRRYVEVSDSFCQLVGYQREELVGMRSDDLTAPNTNDIPTVFGLFQKLGYMHGLWLLVSREGTRILVRYEAWIRPDSYIEGHMEVVGAGY
;
A
#
# COMPACT_ATOMS: atom_id res chain seq x y z
N MET A 1 29.88 -5.34 4.88
CA MET A 1 28.49 -5.42 5.34
C MET A 1 27.59 -5.68 4.15
N SER A 2 26.86 -6.77 4.17
CA SER A 2 25.98 -7.08 3.08
C SER A 2 24.80 -6.12 3.04
N LYS A 3 24.52 -5.61 1.88
CA LYS A 3 23.31 -4.85 1.68
C LYS A 3 22.13 -5.79 1.84
N ARG A 4 21.14 -5.35 2.59
CA ARG A 4 19.89 -6.07 2.65
C ARG A 4 19.25 -6.10 1.25
N LYS A 5 18.84 -7.27 0.82
CA LYS A 5 18.03 -7.37 -0.38
C LYS A 5 16.64 -6.84 -0.07
N PRO A 6 16.04 -6.07 -0.98
CA PRO A 6 14.65 -5.68 -0.82
C PRO A 6 13.78 -6.92 -0.64
N TYR A 7 12.83 -6.83 0.26
CA TYR A 7 11.89 -7.92 0.47
C TYR A 7 11.03 -8.10 -0.79
N ALA A 8 10.98 -9.33 -1.28
CA ALA A 8 10.09 -9.64 -2.39
C ALA A 8 8.66 -9.69 -1.87
N ARG A 9 7.78 -8.94 -2.50
CA ARG A 9 6.37 -8.92 -2.14
C ARG A 9 5.77 -10.32 -2.27
N PRO A 10 5.11 -10.85 -1.23
CA PRO A 10 4.48 -12.17 -1.34
C PRO A 10 3.42 -12.19 -2.45
N SER A 11 3.46 -13.22 -3.27
CA SER A 11 2.60 -13.31 -4.44
C SER A 11 1.10 -13.39 -4.12
N PHE A 12 0.75 -13.90 -2.96
CA PHE A 12 -0.65 -14.08 -2.57
C PHE A 12 -1.36 -12.78 -2.17
N ILE A 13 -0.61 -11.69 -1.91
CA ILE A 13 -1.19 -10.42 -1.47
C ILE A 13 -0.97 -9.30 -2.46
N ARG A 14 -0.25 -9.52 -3.54
CA ARG A 14 -0.05 -8.50 -4.56
C ARG A 14 -0.95 -8.75 -5.75
N HIS A 15 -1.33 -7.66 -6.40
CA HIS A 15 -2.08 -7.71 -7.64
C HIS A 15 -1.10 -7.77 -8.80
N GLU A 16 -0.69 -8.97 -9.13
CA GLU A 16 0.25 -9.21 -10.19
C GLU A 16 -0.46 -9.22 -11.53
N SER A 17 0.26 -8.85 -12.56
CA SER A 17 -0.18 -9.15 -13.89
C SER A 17 -0.15 -10.66 -14.10
N GLU A 18 -1.01 -11.19 -14.95
CA GLU A 18 -1.05 -12.62 -15.25
C GLU A 18 0.29 -13.16 -15.77
N THR A 19 1.11 -12.30 -16.35
CA THR A 19 2.42 -12.66 -16.86
C THR A 19 3.43 -13.04 -15.79
N GLU A 20 3.17 -12.68 -14.54
CA GLU A 20 4.04 -13.01 -13.41
C GLU A 20 3.78 -14.42 -12.87
N TYR A 21 2.68 -15.04 -13.26
CA TYR A 21 2.38 -16.40 -12.85
C TYR A 21 3.06 -17.42 -13.79
N PRO A 22 3.37 -18.61 -13.27
CA PRO A 22 3.72 -19.72 -14.14
C PRO A 22 2.60 -19.96 -15.16
N GLU A 23 2.98 -20.39 -16.36
CA GLU A 23 2.03 -20.54 -17.47
C GLU A 23 0.80 -21.37 -17.09
N ARG A 24 1.01 -22.45 -16.36
CA ARG A 24 -0.10 -23.31 -15.92
C ARG A 24 -1.05 -22.57 -14.98
N ALA A 25 -0.51 -21.78 -14.07
CA ALA A 25 -1.32 -20.99 -13.15
C ALA A 25 -2.08 -19.89 -13.88
N ARG A 26 -1.46 -19.27 -14.89
CA ARG A 26 -2.13 -18.27 -15.74
C ARG A 26 -3.34 -18.85 -16.45
N SER A 27 -3.22 -20.05 -16.96
CA SER A 27 -4.32 -20.75 -17.62
C SER A 27 -5.48 -21.00 -16.68
N ILE A 28 -5.19 -21.45 -15.47
CA ILE A 28 -6.20 -21.69 -14.44
C ILE A 28 -6.92 -20.40 -14.05
N VAL A 29 -6.16 -19.34 -13.79
CA VAL A 29 -6.73 -18.03 -13.43
C VAL A 29 -7.62 -17.50 -14.53
N LYS A 30 -7.19 -17.60 -15.78
CA LYS A 30 -7.99 -17.18 -16.94
C LYS A 30 -9.29 -17.97 -17.05
N THR A 31 -9.22 -19.28 -16.87
CA THR A 31 -10.40 -20.13 -16.89
C THR A 31 -11.37 -19.77 -15.77
N LEU A 32 -10.87 -19.58 -14.56
CA LEU A 32 -11.70 -19.17 -13.43
C LEU A 32 -12.39 -17.85 -13.67
N ARG A 33 -11.71 -16.88 -14.24
CA ARG A 33 -12.31 -15.59 -14.60
C ARG A 33 -13.43 -15.75 -15.62
N GLN A 34 -13.24 -16.60 -16.60
CA GLN A 34 -14.25 -16.85 -17.62
C GLN A 34 -15.46 -17.59 -17.05
N GLU A 35 -15.22 -18.65 -16.28
CA GLU A 35 -16.25 -19.49 -15.71
C GLU A 35 -17.11 -18.74 -14.69
N LEU A 36 -16.48 -17.97 -13.87
CA LEU A 36 -17.17 -17.29 -12.78
C LEU A 36 -17.84 -16.00 -13.24
N GLY A 37 -17.58 -15.54 -14.45
CA GLY A 37 -18.23 -14.36 -15.08
C GLY A 37 -18.34 -13.13 -14.19
N VAL A 38 -18.29 -13.41 -12.95
CA VAL A 38 -18.41 -12.52 -11.83
C VAL A 38 -17.11 -11.89 -11.51
N LEU A 39 -16.11 -12.46 -12.08
CA LEU A 39 -14.79 -12.03 -11.85
C LEU A 39 -14.47 -10.88 -12.75
N GLN A 40 -15.42 -10.20 -12.98
CA GLN A 40 -15.31 -8.84 -12.67
C GLN A 40 -14.87 -8.70 -11.21
N PHE A 41 -13.77 -9.24 -10.90
CA PHE A 41 -12.92 -8.63 -9.93
C PHE A 41 -12.54 -7.31 -10.59
N GLU A 42 -13.44 -6.41 -10.52
CA GLU A 42 -13.04 -5.07 -10.30
C GLU A 42 -12.26 -5.15 -9.00
N VAL A 43 -10.99 -5.43 -9.18
CA VAL A 43 -10.04 -5.18 -8.16
C VAL A 43 -10.32 -3.76 -7.75
N GLU A 44 -10.85 -3.58 -6.56
CA GLU A 44 -11.02 -2.26 -5.98
C GLU A 44 -9.74 -1.50 -6.25
N PRO A 45 -9.80 -0.26 -6.78
CA PRO A 45 -8.60 0.46 -7.08
C PRO A 45 -7.71 0.43 -5.86
N GLN A 46 -6.56 -0.19 -5.99
CA GLN A 46 -5.58 -0.21 -4.93
C GLN A 46 -5.18 1.21 -4.63
N TYR A 47 -5.17 1.52 -3.36
CA TYR A 47 -4.63 2.77 -2.89
C TYR A 47 -3.13 2.57 -2.78
N VAL A 48 -2.38 3.29 -3.60
CA VAL A 48 -0.93 3.13 -3.68
C VAL A 48 -0.24 4.40 -3.27
N THR A 49 0.76 4.25 -2.41
CA THR A 49 1.63 5.36 -2.01
C THR A 49 3.09 4.95 -2.15
N VAL A 50 3.94 5.90 -2.46
CA VAL A 50 5.38 5.73 -2.42
C VAL A 50 5.95 6.86 -1.58
N VAL A 51 6.74 6.52 -0.59
CA VAL A 51 7.39 7.49 0.29
C VAL A 51 8.91 7.32 0.24
N ASP A 52 9.62 8.37 0.59
CA ASP A 52 11.07 8.34 0.75
C ASP A 52 11.47 7.90 2.18
N SER A 53 12.76 7.94 2.47
CA SER A 53 13.28 7.54 3.77
C SER A 53 12.84 8.45 4.92
N ASP A 54 12.37 9.66 4.61
CA ASP A 54 11.79 10.59 5.59
C ASP A 54 10.29 10.45 5.70
N ARG A 55 9.72 9.44 5.07
CA ARG A 55 8.28 9.17 5.03
C ARG A 55 7.48 10.25 4.33
N ARG A 56 8.12 11.00 3.42
CA ARG A 56 7.42 11.99 2.59
C ARG A 56 6.88 11.30 1.34
N TYR A 57 5.67 11.64 0.99
CA TYR A 57 5.06 11.12 -0.24
C TYR A 57 5.81 11.63 -1.47
N VAL A 58 6.16 10.70 -2.34
CA VAL A 58 6.81 10.95 -3.63
C VAL A 58 5.82 10.69 -4.76
N GLU A 59 5.04 9.62 -4.63
CA GLU A 59 3.99 9.26 -5.57
C GLU A 59 2.78 8.80 -4.79
N VAL A 60 1.61 9.14 -5.30
CA VAL A 60 0.33 8.69 -4.75
C VAL A 60 -0.62 8.40 -5.90
N SER A 61 -1.44 7.35 -5.76
CA SER A 61 -2.47 7.05 -6.74
C SER A 61 -3.60 8.08 -6.67
N ASP A 62 -4.33 8.23 -7.77
CA ASP A 62 -5.52 9.09 -7.80
C ASP A 62 -6.53 8.65 -6.75
N SER A 63 -6.70 7.34 -6.61
CA SER A 63 -7.60 6.78 -5.61
C SER A 63 -7.23 7.19 -4.19
N PHE A 64 -5.93 7.23 -3.87
CA PHE A 64 -5.48 7.66 -2.56
C PHE A 64 -5.76 9.15 -2.33
N CYS A 65 -5.53 9.99 -3.33
CA CYS A 65 -5.87 11.41 -3.26
C CYS A 65 -7.36 11.61 -2.94
N GLN A 66 -8.22 10.86 -3.62
CA GLN A 66 -9.65 10.92 -3.40
C GLN A 66 -10.03 10.43 -2.01
N LEU A 67 -9.38 9.36 -1.56
CA LEU A 67 -9.65 8.76 -0.25
C LEU A 67 -9.39 9.75 0.88
N VAL A 68 -8.24 10.41 0.85
CA VAL A 68 -7.82 11.30 1.94
C VAL A 68 -8.23 12.76 1.72
N GLY A 69 -8.73 13.11 0.53
CA GLY A 69 -9.27 14.42 0.25
C GLY A 69 -8.25 15.52 -0.02
N TYR A 70 -7.05 15.14 -0.40
CA TYR A 70 -5.99 16.09 -0.77
C TYR A 70 -5.73 16.03 -2.26
N GLN A 71 -5.30 17.16 -2.82
CA GLN A 71 -4.77 17.17 -4.17
C GLN A 71 -3.38 16.53 -4.17
N ARG A 72 -2.99 15.93 -5.31
CA ARG A 72 -1.67 15.32 -5.42
C ARG A 72 -0.55 16.31 -5.09
N GLU A 73 -0.68 17.53 -5.55
CA GLU A 73 0.33 18.58 -5.33
C GLU A 73 0.47 18.94 -3.85
N GLU A 74 -0.59 18.76 -3.08
CA GLU A 74 -0.55 18.95 -1.64
C GLU A 74 0.11 17.77 -0.94
N LEU A 75 -0.18 16.54 -1.41
CA LEU A 75 0.35 15.32 -0.79
C LEU A 75 1.84 15.15 -1.01
N VAL A 76 2.31 15.39 -2.22
CA VAL A 76 3.73 15.23 -2.53
C VAL A 76 4.56 16.18 -1.66
N GLY A 77 5.44 15.61 -0.86
CA GLY A 77 6.25 16.35 0.11
C GLY A 77 5.70 16.36 1.54
N MET A 78 4.42 16.03 1.73
CA MET A 78 3.89 15.82 3.08
C MET A 78 4.42 14.50 3.64
N ARG A 79 4.55 14.43 4.94
CA ARG A 79 4.88 13.17 5.59
C ARG A 79 3.63 12.32 5.78
N SER A 80 3.79 11.03 5.63
CA SER A 80 2.71 10.09 5.96
C SER A 80 2.28 10.22 7.43
N ASP A 81 3.17 10.70 8.28
CA ASP A 81 2.88 11.00 9.69
C ASP A 81 1.71 11.98 9.82
N ASP A 82 1.62 12.95 8.90
CA ASP A 82 0.59 13.99 8.93
C ASP A 82 -0.81 13.44 8.63
N LEU A 83 -0.86 12.27 7.99
CA LEU A 83 -2.11 11.58 7.68
C LEU A 83 -2.36 10.39 8.60
N THR A 84 -1.58 10.23 9.65
CA THR A 84 -1.76 9.17 10.63
C THR A 84 -2.52 9.71 11.83
N ALA A 85 -3.53 8.98 12.27
CA ALA A 85 -4.30 9.38 13.44
C ALA A 85 -3.39 9.47 14.67
N PRO A 86 -3.52 10.55 15.46
CA PRO A 86 -2.68 10.73 16.64
C PRO A 86 -2.85 9.59 17.64
N ASN A 87 -1.75 9.24 18.31
CA ASN A 87 -1.71 8.27 19.41
C ASN A 87 -2.15 6.85 19.03
N THR A 88 -2.10 6.50 17.76
CA THR A 88 -2.49 5.17 17.30
C THR A 88 -1.30 4.28 17.01
N ASN A 89 -0.20 4.83 16.56
CA ASN A 89 1.01 4.09 16.22
C ASN A 89 2.25 4.83 16.71
N ASP A 90 3.21 4.08 17.19
CA ASP A 90 4.54 4.61 17.49
C ASP A 90 5.35 4.58 16.18
N ILE A 91 5.22 5.65 15.40
CA ILE A 91 5.81 5.72 14.08
C ILE A 91 7.32 5.49 14.08
N PRO A 92 8.13 6.13 14.97
CA PRO A 92 9.56 5.87 14.98
C PRO A 92 9.92 4.41 15.20
N THR A 93 9.23 3.73 16.12
CA THR A 93 9.49 2.33 16.43
C THR A 93 9.08 1.44 15.26
N VAL A 94 7.87 1.65 14.73
CA VAL A 94 7.37 0.87 13.59
C VAL A 94 8.25 1.06 12.37
N PHE A 95 8.64 2.29 12.08
CA PHE A 95 9.48 2.58 10.92
C PHE A 95 10.88 1.98 11.08
N GLY A 96 11.46 2.05 12.28
CA GLY A 96 12.74 1.43 12.56
C GLY A 96 12.71 -0.08 12.35
N LEU A 97 11.63 -0.73 12.79
CA LEU A 97 11.44 -2.15 12.58
C LEU A 97 11.27 -2.46 11.09
N PHE A 98 10.49 -1.67 10.39
CA PHE A 98 10.28 -1.81 8.96
C PHE A 98 11.60 -1.72 8.19
N GLN A 99 12.46 -0.77 8.53
CA GLN A 99 13.76 -0.64 7.89
C GLN A 99 14.63 -1.88 8.06
N LYS A 100 14.50 -2.57 9.19
CA LYS A 100 15.21 -3.82 9.44
C LYS A 100 14.63 -4.99 8.65
N LEU A 101 13.31 -5.06 8.54
CA LEU A 101 12.63 -6.17 7.90
C LEU A 101 12.51 -6.00 6.39
N GLY A 102 12.37 -4.77 5.91
CA GLY A 102 12.18 -4.46 4.48
C GLY A 102 10.78 -4.71 3.97
N TYR A 103 9.90 -5.27 4.79
CA TYR A 103 8.51 -5.54 4.47
C TYR A 103 7.70 -5.53 5.76
N MET A 104 6.49 -4.97 5.68
CA MET A 104 5.52 -5.03 6.77
C MET A 104 4.10 -5.04 6.21
N HIS A 105 3.20 -5.59 6.99
CA HIS A 105 1.77 -5.49 6.73
C HIS A 105 1.04 -5.34 8.06
N GLY A 106 -0.16 -4.83 8.01
CA GLY A 106 -0.97 -4.64 9.20
C GLY A 106 -2.12 -3.69 8.98
N LEU A 107 -2.59 -3.12 10.05
CA LEU A 107 -3.65 -2.12 10.05
C LEU A 107 -3.07 -0.75 10.37
N TRP A 108 -3.64 0.27 9.75
CA TRP A 108 -3.21 1.64 9.96
C TRP A 108 -4.42 2.55 9.97
N LEU A 109 -4.44 3.53 10.86
CA LEU A 109 -5.54 4.46 10.96
C LEU A 109 -5.11 5.80 10.36
N LEU A 110 -5.67 6.11 9.20
CA LEU A 110 -5.45 7.37 8.51
C LEU A 110 -6.42 8.44 9.00
N VAL A 111 -6.06 9.68 8.76
CA VAL A 111 -6.95 10.83 8.94
C VAL A 111 -7.03 11.58 7.63
N SER A 112 -8.23 11.77 7.11
CA SER A 112 -8.46 12.55 5.90
C SER A 112 -8.31 14.04 6.18
N ARG A 113 -8.29 14.82 5.11
CA ARG A 113 -8.25 16.28 5.21
C ARG A 113 -9.39 16.83 6.10
N GLU A 114 -10.55 16.20 6.05
CA GLU A 114 -11.74 16.62 6.83
C GLU A 114 -11.75 16.07 8.25
N GLY A 115 -10.75 15.29 8.62
CA GLY A 115 -10.66 14.70 9.95
C GLY A 115 -11.33 13.35 10.08
N THR A 116 -11.82 12.77 8.99
CA THR A 116 -12.41 11.44 9.02
C THR A 116 -11.32 10.40 9.22
N ARG A 117 -11.51 9.51 10.19
CA ARG A 117 -10.61 8.39 10.42
C ARG A 117 -10.96 7.25 9.49
N ILE A 118 -9.93 6.71 8.83
CA ILE A 118 -10.09 5.65 7.84
C ILE A 118 -9.16 4.52 8.24
N LEU A 119 -9.74 3.38 8.58
CA LEU A 119 -8.95 2.19 8.88
C LEU A 119 -8.61 1.48 7.60
N VAL A 120 -7.32 1.28 7.37
CA VAL A 120 -6.83 0.57 6.19
C VAL A 120 -6.01 -0.64 6.62
N ARG A 121 -6.07 -1.67 5.79
CA ARG A 121 -5.12 -2.78 5.82
C ARG A 121 -4.05 -2.47 4.79
N TYR A 122 -2.79 -2.57 5.18
CA TYR A 122 -1.70 -2.20 4.29
C TYR A 122 -0.65 -3.30 4.22
N GLU A 123 0.07 -3.28 3.12
CA GLU A 123 1.38 -3.90 3.01
C GLU A 123 2.35 -2.88 2.40
N ALA A 124 3.59 -2.93 2.82
CA ALA A 124 4.62 -2.02 2.35
C ALA A 124 5.96 -2.75 2.26
N TRP A 125 6.78 -2.33 1.32
CA TRP A 125 8.12 -2.91 1.15
C TRP A 125 9.08 -1.85 0.63
N ILE A 126 10.37 -2.09 0.90
CA ILE A 126 11.42 -1.23 0.39
C ILE A 126 11.80 -1.69 -1.01
N ARG A 127 11.70 -0.80 -1.96
CA ARG A 127 12.02 -1.06 -3.36
C ARG A 127 13.54 -1.07 -3.58
N PRO A 128 14.03 -1.63 -4.72
CA PRO A 128 15.45 -1.54 -5.06
C PRO A 128 16.00 -0.12 -5.14
N ASP A 129 15.16 0.86 -5.46
CA ASP A 129 15.55 2.28 -5.50
C ASP A 129 15.51 2.96 -4.12
N SER A 130 15.31 2.19 -3.06
CA SER A 130 15.20 2.62 -1.67
C SER A 130 13.94 3.37 -1.30
N TYR A 131 13.04 3.62 -2.24
CA TYR A 131 11.72 4.13 -1.91
C TYR A 131 10.86 3.04 -1.30
N ILE A 132 9.85 3.45 -0.56
CA ILE A 132 8.93 2.54 0.12
C ILE A 132 7.59 2.61 -0.58
N GLU A 133 7.17 1.49 -1.11
CA GLU A 133 5.87 1.38 -1.76
C GLU A 133 4.88 0.73 -0.81
N GLY A 134 3.71 1.34 -0.68
CA GLY A 134 2.63 0.83 0.14
C GLY A 134 1.37 0.63 -0.68
N HIS A 135 0.72 -0.49 -0.44
CA HIS A 135 -0.59 -0.79 -1.00
C HIS A 135 -1.56 -0.98 0.15
N MET A 136 -2.74 -0.45 0.02
CA MET A 136 -3.72 -0.54 1.09
C MET A 136 -5.12 -0.72 0.57
N GLU A 137 -5.97 -1.27 1.42
CA GLU A 137 -7.40 -1.37 1.19
C GLU A 137 -8.14 -0.81 2.39
N VAL A 138 -9.30 -0.23 2.17
CA VAL A 138 -10.12 0.32 3.23
C VAL A 138 -10.86 -0.81 3.93
N VAL A 139 -10.74 -0.85 5.26
CA VAL A 139 -11.49 -1.78 6.11
C VAL A 139 -12.74 -1.10 6.63
N GLY A 140 -12.64 0.19 6.96
CA GLY A 140 -13.77 0.96 7.44
C GLY A 140 -13.43 2.43 7.58
N ALA A 141 -14.42 3.25 7.85
CA ALA A 141 -14.25 4.69 8.00
C ALA A 141 -15.22 5.25 9.02
N GLY A 142 -14.91 6.47 9.52
CA GLY A 142 -15.79 7.17 10.43
C GLY A 142 -15.63 6.78 11.91
N TYR A 143 -14.52 6.21 12.26
CA TYR A 143 -14.23 5.81 13.64
C TYR A 143 -13.93 6.99 14.55
#